data_c0310b7961d17942dd10b1e1eeec4961
#
_entry.id   c0310b7961d17942dd10b1e1eeec4961
#
_cell.length_a   1.000
_cell.length_b   1.000
_cell.length_c   1.000
_cell.angle_alpha   90.00
_cell.angle_beta   90.00
_cell.angle_gamma   90.00
#
_symmetry.space_group_name_H-M   'P 1'
#
loop_
_entity.id
_entity.type
_entity.pdbx_description
1 polymer ?
#
loop_
_entity_poly.entity_id
_entity_poly.type
_entity_poly.pdbx_seq_one_letter_code
_entity_poly.pdbx_strand_id
1 'polypeptide(L)'
;ASDVYKRQTDEHSLRETFNSPLTSYCGFDPTAASLHVGHLLQIIMLRKLQKAGHHVLCLVGGATGMIGDPRPTAERTLKTKELTAEYVESIKTQISPFLDFSGSNPVTMVNNLDWFGDMTAIDFLRDLGKHFRVNQMLKKDSVSVRMTSEQGISFTEFSYQILQGYDYLYLHRKYGCSLQTGALDQWGNIAVGADLIRRLDGDIVHGLTTPLITTANGEKFGKSEGNAIWLDSTLCSPYKFYQFWLNSDDSVIGNYLRVFTEISREEIEDLEDSTIREPHKRRAQVALAKYMTQFVHGDSELQTALAVSAAVFGTADPRGLSPAAVSQMADTLPSAKLDTTGYDLAPNLVKVGLAKSNNEARRLIGDNAITVNGIGVKDPYAKLEMRDQLGGIGWLVRRGRKTLGFIRS
;
A
#
# COMPACT_ATOMS: atom_id res chain seq x y z
N ALA A 1 10.05 -19.84 -5.95
CA ALA A 1 9.16 -18.93 -6.71
C ALA A 1 7.72 -19.47 -6.82
N SER A 2 7.51 -20.80 -6.87
CA SER A 2 6.16 -21.41 -7.00
C SER A 2 5.22 -21.13 -5.83
N ASP A 3 5.73 -20.88 -4.63
CA ASP A 3 4.92 -20.72 -3.42
C ASP A 3 4.29 -19.33 -3.25
N VAL A 4 4.63 -18.41 -4.16
CA VAL A 4 4.08 -17.03 -4.16
C VAL A 4 2.77 -16.94 -4.95
N TYR A 5 2.43 -17.94 -5.77
CA TYR A 5 1.25 -17.92 -6.63
C TYR A 5 0.15 -18.79 -6.04
N LYS A 6 -1.07 -18.25 -5.96
CA LYS A 6 -2.23 -18.95 -5.34
C LYS A 6 -3.20 -19.54 -6.34
N ARG A 7 -3.29 -18.98 -7.57
CA ARG A 7 -4.20 -19.45 -8.60
C ARG A 7 -3.68 -19.04 -9.98
N GLN A 8 -3.61 -19.98 -10.88
CA GLN A 8 -3.26 -19.78 -12.28
C GLN A 8 -4.19 -20.61 -13.15
N THR A 9 -4.20 -20.30 -14.44
CA THR A 9 -4.73 -21.18 -15.49
C THR A 9 -3.87 -22.44 -15.58
N ASP A 10 -4.01 -23.25 -16.61
CA ASP A 10 -3.19 -24.46 -16.77
C ASP A 10 -1.70 -24.17 -16.51
N GLU A 11 -1.13 -24.79 -15.46
CA GLU A 11 0.24 -24.50 -15.02
C GLU A 11 1.28 -24.93 -16.03
N HIS A 12 1.06 -26.06 -16.69
CA HIS A 12 2.00 -26.59 -17.69
C HIS A 12 2.07 -25.64 -18.88
N SER A 13 0.92 -25.29 -19.45
CA SER A 13 0.81 -24.35 -20.57
C SER A 13 1.39 -22.97 -20.24
N LEU A 14 1.12 -22.45 -19.01
CA LEU A 14 1.70 -21.18 -18.56
C LEU A 14 3.23 -21.26 -18.46
N ARG A 15 3.80 -22.35 -17.92
CA ARG A 15 5.25 -22.55 -17.85
C ARG A 15 5.90 -22.59 -19.22
N GLU A 16 5.28 -23.25 -20.19
CA GLU A 16 5.76 -23.27 -21.58
C GLU A 16 5.75 -21.87 -22.19
N THR A 17 4.70 -21.07 -21.93
CA THR A 17 4.59 -19.71 -22.43
C THR A 17 5.73 -18.80 -21.91
N PHE A 18 6.24 -19.05 -20.71
CA PHE A 18 7.37 -18.29 -20.13
C PHE A 18 8.74 -18.60 -20.78
N ASN A 19 8.86 -19.61 -21.65
CA ASN A 19 10.12 -19.91 -22.35
C ASN A 19 10.45 -18.86 -23.44
N SER A 20 9.53 -17.96 -23.76
CA SER A 20 9.74 -16.86 -24.69
C SER A 20 9.16 -15.55 -24.14
N PRO A 21 9.62 -14.37 -24.61
CA PRO A 21 9.02 -13.12 -24.24
C PRO A 21 7.51 -13.10 -24.50
N LEU A 22 6.72 -12.81 -23.47
CA LEU A 22 5.28 -12.65 -23.54
C LEU A 22 4.89 -11.21 -23.20
N THR A 23 3.68 -10.80 -23.57
CA THR A 23 3.08 -9.55 -23.11
C THR A 23 2.14 -9.84 -21.95
N SER A 24 2.36 -9.14 -20.83
CA SER A 24 1.55 -9.24 -19.62
C SER A 24 0.92 -7.92 -19.22
N TYR A 25 -0.19 -7.95 -18.48
CA TYR A 25 -0.75 -6.73 -17.90
C TYR A 25 -1.27 -6.90 -16.47
N CYS A 26 -1.32 -5.78 -15.76
CA CYS A 26 -2.07 -5.64 -14.51
C CYS A 26 -2.84 -4.31 -14.53
N GLY A 27 -4.07 -4.33 -14.03
CA GLY A 27 -4.93 -3.15 -13.92
C GLY A 27 -4.87 -2.52 -12.53
N PHE A 28 -4.89 -1.19 -12.49
CA PHE A 28 -4.94 -0.35 -11.29
C PHE A 28 -6.08 0.64 -11.40
N ASP A 29 -7.16 0.41 -10.65
CA ASP A 29 -8.29 1.32 -10.62
C ASP A 29 -8.00 2.56 -9.76
N PRO A 30 -8.29 3.76 -10.24
CA PRO A 30 -8.09 5.02 -9.53
C PRO A 30 -9.17 5.21 -8.44
N THR A 31 -9.13 4.38 -7.42
CA THR A 31 -10.10 4.41 -6.31
C THR A 31 -9.77 5.44 -5.24
N ALA A 32 -8.56 5.98 -5.22
CA ALA A 32 -8.08 7.02 -4.34
C ALA A 32 -6.96 7.83 -5.03
N ALA A 33 -6.56 8.95 -4.45
CA ALA A 33 -5.45 9.78 -4.94
C ALA A 33 -4.08 9.08 -4.90
N SER A 34 -3.95 8.00 -4.13
CA SER A 34 -2.71 7.24 -4.01
C SER A 34 -2.96 5.74 -4.05
N LEU A 35 -1.96 5.01 -4.52
CA LEU A 35 -1.81 3.58 -4.27
C LEU A 35 -1.36 3.36 -2.81
N HIS A 36 -1.60 2.15 -2.31
CA HIS A 36 -1.18 1.74 -0.97
C HIS A 36 -0.35 0.45 -1.04
N VAL A 37 0.28 0.05 0.06
CA VAL A 37 1.17 -1.13 0.11
C VAL A 37 0.53 -2.43 -0.42
N GLY A 38 -0.81 -2.55 -0.42
CA GLY A 38 -1.51 -3.68 -1.03
C GLY A 38 -1.35 -3.76 -2.55
N HIS A 39 -1.04 -2.66 -3.24
CA HIS A 39 -0.78 -2.64 -4.68
C HIS A 39 0.70 -2.93 -5.01
N LEU A 40 1.62 -2.77 -4.04
CA LEU A 40 3.06 -2.97 -4.26
C LEU A 40 3.38 -4.35 -4.79
N LEU A 41 2.68 -5.37 -4.31
CA LEU A 41 2.92 -6.74 -4.78
C LEU A 41 2.68 -6.89 -6.28
N GLN A 42 1.65 -6.22 -6.82
CA GLN A 42 1.38 -6.22 -8.26
C GLN A 42 2.45 -5.44 -9.03
N ILE A 43 2.89 -4.30 -8.51
CA ILE A 43 3.96 -3.50 -9.11
C ILE A 43 5.28 -4.30 -9.12
N ILE A 44 5.62 -4.97 -8.02
CA ILE A 44 6.81 -5.84 -7.92
C ILE A 44 6.71 -7.02 -8.90
N MET A 45 5.51 -7.59 -9.08
CA MET A 45 5.28 -8.64 -10.08
C MET A 45 5.57 -8.13 -11.50
N LEU A 46 4.99 -6.99 -11.88
CA LEU A 46 5.24 -6.38 -13.19
C LEU A 46 6.74 -6.07 -13.39
N ARG A 47 7.41 -5.53 -12.36
CA ARG A 47 8.86 -5.28 -12.38
C ARG A 47 9.67 -6.56 -12.60
N LYS A 48 9.31 -7.66 -11.92
CA LYS A 48 9.98 -8.96 -12.11
C LYS A 48 9.77 -9.50 -13.52
N LEU A 49 8.57 -9.37 -14.08
CA LEU A 49 8.27 -9.76 -15.47
C LEU A 49 9.07 -8.92 -16.47
N GLN A 50 9.13 -7.60 -16.29
CA GLN A 50 9.94 -6.71 -17.11
C GLN A 50 11.42 -7.08 -17.07
N LYS A 51 11.99 -7.28 -15.87
CA LYS A 51 13.39 -7.69 -15.70
C LYS A 51 13.71 -9.05 -16.32
N ALA A 52 12.72 -9.94 -16.38
CA ALA A 52 12.84 -11.24 -17.04
C ALA A 52 12.73 -11.15 -18.58
N GLY A 53 12.57 -9.96 -19.15
CA GLY A 53 12.48 -9.75 -20.60
C GLY A 53 11.07 -9.85 -21.18
N HIS A 54 10.02 -9.92 -20.34
CA HIS A 54 8.63 -9.91 -20.80
C HIS A 54 8.14 -8.48 -20.99
N HIS A 55 7.28 -8.25 -21.99
CA HIS A 55 6.64 -6.96 -22.20
C HIS A 55 5.55 -6.73 -21.15
N VAL A 56 5.51 -5.52 -20.61
CA VAL A 56 4.58 -5.17 -19.53
C VAL A 56 3.67 -4.03 -19.96
N LEU A 57 2.36 -4.25 -19.83
CA LEU A 57 1.35 -3.21 -19.94
C LEU A 57 0.85 -2.88 -18.53
N CYS A 58 0.92 -1.62 -18.16
CA CYS A 58 0.35 -1.13 -16.91
C CYS A 58 -0.95 -0.40 -17.24
N LEU A 59 -2.09 -1.02 -16.92
CA LEU A 59 -3.40 -0.45 -17.21
C LEU A 59 -3.87 0.40 -16.03
N VAL A 60 -4.20 1.65 -16.30
CA VAL A 60 -4.92 2.50 -15.34
C VAL A 60 -6.39 2.58 -15.73
N GLY A 61 -7.27 2.22 -14.80
CA GLY A 61 -8.69 2.06 -15.05
C GLY A 61 -9.47 3.37 -15.09
N GLY A 62 -9.28 4.22 -16.11
CA GLY A 62 -10.03 5.46 -16.26
C GLY A 62 -11.54 5.22 -16.42
N ALA A 63 -11.95 4.18 -17.14
CA ALA A 63 -13.36 3.79 -17.26
C ALA A 63 -13.82 2.95 -16.05
N THR A 64 -13.08 1.90 -15.72
CA THR A 64 -13.44 0.99 -14.60
C THR A 64 -13.40 1.69 -13.25
N GLY A 65 -12.55 2.69 -13.05
CA GLY A 65 -12.51 3.49 -11.83
C GLY A 65 -13.74 4.37 -11.58
N MET A 66 -14.48 4.71 -12.64
CA MET A 66 -15.79 5.39 -12.52
C MET A 66 -16.91 4.45 -12.08
N ILE A 67 -16.76 3.15 -12.34
CA ILE A 67 -17.75 2.11 -12.01
C ILE A 67 -17.44 1.46 -10.66
N GLY A 68 -16.22 0.90 -10.54
CA GLY A 68 -15.70 0.21 -9.36
C GLY A 68 -16.09 -1.26 -9.26
N ASP A 69 -15.09 -2.12 -9.00
CA ASP A 69 -15.30 -3.56 -8.79
C ASP A 69 -16.18 -3.81 -7.55
N PRO A 70 -17.22 -4.67 -7.63
CA PRO A 70 -18.12 -4.94 -6.52
C PRO A 70 -17.41 -5.38 -5.24
N ARG A 71 -17.77 -4.75 -4.12
CA ARG A 71 -17.33 -5.17 -2.79
C ARG A 71 -18.40 -6.05 -2.13
N PRO A 72 -17.99 -7.02 -1.31
CA PRO A 72 -18.97 -7.84 -0.57
C PRO A 72 -19.82 -7.04 0.43
N THR A 73 -19.30 -5.90 0.93
CA THR A 73 -19.86 -5.19 2.09
C THR A 73 -20.75 -4.00 1.75
N ALA A 74 -20.50 -3.30 0.66
CA ALA A 74 -21.25 -2.07 0.32
C ALA A 74 -21.07 -1.68 -1.14
N GLU A 75 -22.01 -0.91 -1.66
CA GLU A 75 -21.93 -0.29 -2.98
C GLU A 75 -20.81 0.76 -3.05
N ARG A 76 -20.23 0.92 -4.23
CA ARG A 76 -19.20 1.93 -4.48
C ARG A 76 -19.81 3.31 -4.64
N THR A 77 -19.25 4.30 -3.98
CA THR A 77 -19.54 5.70 -4.28
C THR A 77 -18.92 6.03 -5.63
N LEU A 78 -19.75 6.42 -6.59
CA LEU A 78 -19.29 6.82 -7.91
C LEU A 78 -18.52 8.15 -7.83
N LYS A 79 -17.44 8.25 -8.60
CA LYS A 79 -16.63 9.47 -8.72
C LYS A 79 -17.01 10.25 -9.97
N THR A 80 -16.73 11.55 -9.96
CA THR A 80 -16.86 12.35 -11.17
C THR A 80 -15.75 11.99 -12.18
N LYS A 81 -15.96 12.32 -13.45
CA LYS A 81 -14.96 12.10 -14.50
C LYS A 81 -13.67 12.88 -14.23
N GLU A 82 -13.80 14.10 -13.75
CA GLU A 82 -12.68 15.00 -13.44
C GLU A 82 -11.82 14.43 -12.32
N LEU A 83 -12.44 14.01 -11.21
CA LEU A 83 -11.73 13.41 -10.08
C LEU A 83 -11.05 12.09 -10.47
N THR A 84 -11.71 11.29 -11.31
CA THR A 84 -11.12 10.04 -11.81
C THR A 84 -9.92 10.31 -12.69
N ALA A 85 -9.98 11.32 -13.58
CA ALA A 85 -8.84 11.74 -14.42
C ALA A 85 -7.66 12.23 -13.58
N GLU A 86 -7.90 13.01 -12.51
CA GLU A 86 -6.86 13.43 -11.57
C GLU A 86 -6.18 12.23 -10.92
N TYR A 87 -6.96 11.25 -10.44
CA TYR A 87 -6.41 10.05 -9.82
C TYR A 87 -5.66 9.15 -10.81
N VAL A 88 -6.09 9.09 -12.08
CA VAL A 88 -5.36 8.40 -13.15
C VAL A 88 -3.95 8.96 -13.29
N GLU A 89 -3.79 10.28 -13.37
CA GLU A 89 -2.48 10.92 -13.50
C GLU A 89 -1.62 10.73 -12.23
N SER A 90 -2.24 10.81 -11.07
CA SER A 90 -1.55 10.53 -9.80
C SER A 90 -1.00 9.10 -9.75
N ILE A 91 -1.80 8.09 -10.13
CA ILE A 91 -1.37 6.69 -10.17
C ILE A 91 -0.25 6.45 -11.18
N LYS A 92 -0.35 7.04 -12.39
CA LYS A 92 0.72 6.97 -13.39
C LYS A 92 2.05 7.50 -12.83
N THR A 93 2.00 8.66 -12.18
CA THR A 93 3.17 9.29 -11.55
C THR A 93 3.74 8.38 -10.45
N GLN A 94 2.90 7.78 -9.61
CA GLN A 94 3.34 6.91 -8.52
C GLN A 94 3.93 5.59 -8.99
N ILE A 95 3.47 5.02 -10.10
CA ILE A 95 4.00 3.76 -10.65
C ILE A 95 5.33 3.98 -11.38
N SER A 96 5.53 5.13 -11.99
CA SER A 96 6.68 5.42 -12.86
C SER A 96 8.05 5.15 -12.22
N PRO A 97 8.32 5.40 -10.93
CA PRO A 97 9.63 5.10 -10.32
C PRO A 97 9.94 3.61 -10.17
N PHE A 98 8.94 2.74 -10.23
CA PHE A 98 9.12 1.30 -9.97
C PHE A 98 9.41 0.49 -11.23
N LEU A 99 9.10 1.02 -12.40
CA LEU A 99 9.16 0.34 -13.69
C LEU A 99 10.03 1.15 -14.66
N ASP A 100 10.64 0.49 -15.64
CA ASP A 100 11.44 1.17 -16.67
C ASP A 100 10.57 1.51 -17.89
N PHE A 101 10.43 2.80 -18.18
CA PHE A 101 9.67 3.32 -19.33
C PHE A 101 10.54 3.77 -20.49
N SER A 102 11.87 3.65 -20.40
CA SER A 102 12.82 4.24 -21.36
C SER A 102 13.86 3.26 -21.91
N GLY A 103 14.05 2.11 -21.29
CA GLY A 103 15.06 1.12 -21.65
C GLY A 103 14.74 0.35 -22.95
N SER A 104 15.45 -0.76 -23.16
CA SER A 104 15.28 -1.64 -24.33
C SER A 104 13.96 -2.44 -24.30
N ASN A 105 13.33 -2.58 -23.13
CA ASN A 105 12.04 -3.24 -22.93
C ASN A 105 11.13 -2.33 -22.09
N PRO A 106 10.67 -1.18 -22.66
CA PRO A 106 9.92 -0.19 -21.90
C PRO A 106 8.52 -0.70 -21.56
N VAL A 107 8.04 -0.33 -20.36
CA VAL A 107 6.64 -0.54 -19.99
C VAL A 107 5.74 0.37 -20.80
N THR A 108 4.60 -0.15 -21.23
CA THR A 108 3.56 0.65 -21.87
C THR A 108 2.45 0.95 -20.88
N MET A 109 2.22 2.25 -20.61
CA MET A 109 1.06 2.69 -19.83
C MET A 109 -0.15 2.80 -20.74
N VAL A 110 -1.27 2.21 -20.33
CA VAL A 110 -2.54 2.28 -21.07
C VAL A 110 -3.68 2.69 -20.16
N ASN A 111 -4.71 3.32 -20.74
CA ASN A 111 -5.91 3.75 -20.02
C ASN A 111 -7.14 3.14 -20.70
N ASN A 112 -7.97 2.39 -19.95
CA ASN A 112 -9.14 1.78 -20.57
C ASN A 112 -10.24 2.77 -20.97
N LEU A 113 -10.16 4.01 -20.56
CA LEU A 113 -11.02 5.07 -21.10
C LEU A 113 -10.80 5.30 -22.60
N ASP A 114 -9.60 4.98 -23.12
CA ASP A 114 -9.25 5.16 -24.55
C ASP A 114 -10.08 4.26 -25.47
N TRP A 115 -10.62 3.12 -24.99
CA TRP A 115 -11.45 2.22 -25.77
C TRP A 115 -12.90 2.12 -25.29
N PHE A 116 -13.21 2.62 -24.11
CA PHE A 116 -14.60 2.73 -23.65
C PHE A 116 -15.21 4.11 -23.88
N GLY A 117 -14.38 5.14 -24.02
CA GLY A 117 -14.86 6.53 -24.08
C GLY A 117 -15.83 6.82 -25.22
N ASP A 118 -15.58 6.22 -26.37
CA ASP A 118 -16.40 6.39 -27.59
C ASP A 118 -17.43 5.27 -27.77
N MET A 119 -17.43 4.26 -26.90
CA MET A 119 -18.36 3.12 -27.01
C MET A 119 -19.76 3.54 -26.55
N THR A 120 -20.73 3.40 -27.45
CA THR A 120 -22.13 3.69 -27.07
C THR A 120 -22.72 2.59 -26.19
N ALA A 121 -23.75 2.90 -25.38
CA ALA A 121 -24.46 1.91 -24.58
C ALA A 121 -25.02 0.74 -25.45
N ILE A 122 -25.42 1.03 -26.68
CA ILE A 122 -25.94 0.01 -27.60
C ILE A 122 -24.80 -0.90 -28.07
N ASP A 123 -23.64 -0.34 -28.41
CA ASP A 123 -22.48 -1.12 -28.82
C ASP A 123 -21.99 -2.00 -27.66
N PHE A 124 -21.93 -1.47 -26.44
CA PHE A 124 -21.61 -2.24 -25.24
C PHE A 124 -22.54 -3.45 -25.05
N LEU A 125 -23.84 -3.24 -25.13
CA LEU A 125 -24.80 -4.33 -24.95
C LEU A 125 -24.79 -5.32 -26.11
N ARG A 126 -24.77 -4.83 -27.35
CA ARG A 126 -24.82 -5.65 -28.56
C ARG A 126 -23.55 -6.43 -28.80
N ASP A 127 -22.40 -5.78 -28.69
CA ASP A 127 -21.13 -6.35 -29.14
C ASP A 127 -20.36 -7.03 -28.01
N LEU A 128 -20.50 -6.55 -26.77
CA LEU A 128 -19.90 -7.17 -25.61
C LEU A 128 -20.90 -7.96 -24.78
N GLY A 129 -22.02 -7.37 -24.37
CA GLY A 129 -22.99 -7.96 -23.46
C GLY A 129 -23.50 -9.33 -23.89
N LYS A 130 -23.71 -9.56 -25.22
CA LYS A 130 -24.14 -10.85 -25.77
C LYS A 130 -23.21 -12.03 -25.45
N HIS A 131 -21.93 -11.76 -25.15
CA HIS A 131 -20.94 -12.79 -24.85
C HIS A 131 -20.89 -13.17 -23.37
N PHE A 132 -21.62 -12.47 -22.51
CA PHE A 132 -21.64 -12.71 -21.05
C PHE A 132 -22.99 -13.33 -20.64
N ARG A 133 -22.91 -14.47 -19.96
CA ARG A 133 -24.10 -15.15 -19.45
C ARG A 133 -24.35 -14.76 -18.00
N VAL A 134 -25.51 -14.15 -17.74
CA VAL A 134 -25.91 -13.65 -16.42
C VAL A 134 -25.78 -14.73 -15.33
N ASN A 135 -26.19 -15.97 -15.62
CA ASN A 135 -26.06 -17.08 -14.68
C ASN A 135 -24.61 -17.48 -14.35
N GLN A 136 -23.65 -17.16 -15.22
CA GLN A 136 -22.21 -17.32 -14.90
C GLN A 136 -21.70 -16.13 -14.11
N MET A 137 -22.11 -14.91 -14.46
CA MET A 137 -21.72 -13.69 -13.76
C MET A 137 -22.19 -13.70 -12.29
N LEU A 138 -23.37 -14.26 -12.01
CA LEU A 138 -23.91 -14.40 -10.65
C LEU A 138 -23.10 -15.36 -9.76
N LYS A 139 -22.24 -16.21 -10.31
CA LYS A 139 -21.40 -17.14 -9.54
C LYS A 139 -20.15 -16.51 -8.96
N LYS A 140 -19.80 -15.28 -9.33
CA LYS A 140 -18.66 -14.56 -8.74
C LYS A 140 -18.94 -14.32 -7.25
N ASP A 141 -17.98 -14.65 -6.38
CA ASP A 141 -18.16 -14.60 -4.92
C ASP A 141 -18.67 -13.25 -4.42
N SER A 142 -18.06 -12.15 -4.88
CA SER A 142 -18.47 -10.80 -4.51
C SER A 142 -19.89 -10.45 -4.98
N VAL A 143 -20.33 -10.98 -6.11
CA VAL A 143 -21.67 -10.79 -6.65
C VAL A 143 -22.69 -11.64 -5.88
N SER A 144 -22.39 -12.92 -5.64
CA SER A 144 -23.28 -13.84 -4.96
C SER A 144 -23.59 -13.39 -3.52
N VAL A 145 -22.59 -12.88 -2.79
CA VAL A 145 -22.75 -12.31 -1.45
C VAL A 145 -23.67 -11.08 -1.49
N ARG A 146 -23.50 -10.20 -2.45
CA ARG A 146 -24.33 -8.99 -2.61
C ARG A 146 -25.76 -9.31 -3.01
N MET A 147 -25.98 -10.31 -3.85
CA MET A 147 -27.33 -10.75 -4.25
C MET A 147 -28.18 -11.25 -3.08
N THR A 148 -27.56 -11.73 -2.01
CA THR A 148 -28.26 -12.19 -0.79
C THR A 148 -28.36 -11.10 0.28
N SER A 149 -27.74 -9.93 0.07
CA SER A 149 -27.83 -8.80 0.99
C SER A 149 -29.10 -7.97 0.77
N GLU A 150 -29.55 -7.25 1.78
CA GLU A 150 -30.74 -6.37 1.69
C GLU A 150 -30.57 -5.26 0.64
N GLN A 151 -29.35 -4.77 0.43
CA GLN A 151 -29.05 -3.70 -0.53
C GLN A 151 -28.97 -4.20 -1.98
N GLY A 152 -28.73 -5.50 -2.20
CA GLY A 152 -28.52 -6.05 -3.52
C GLY A 152 -27.24 -5.53 -4.20
N ILE A 153 -27.20 -5.59 -5.53
CA ILE A 153 -26.10 -5.08 -6.38
C ILE A 153 -26.68 -4.25 -7.51
N SER A 154 -26.13 -3.07 -7.77
CA SER A 154 -26.56 -2.25 -8.92
C SER A 154 -26.10 -2.88 -10.24
N PHE A 155 -26.83 -2.60 -11.32
CA PHE A 155 -26.40 -3.03 -12.66
C PHE A 155 -25.02 -2.46 -13.01
N THR A 156 -24.69 -1.28 -12.56
CA THR A 156 -23.40 -0.61 -12.73
C THR A 156 -22.26 -1.48 -12.16
N GLU A 157 -22.31 -1.82 -10.87
CA GLU A 157 -21.32 -2.72 -10.26
C GLU A 157 -21.32 -4.12 -10.88
N PHE A 158 -22.49 -4.67 -11.19
CA PHE A 158 -22.64 -5.98 -11.81
C PHE A 158 -21.94 -6.06 -13.18
N SER A 159 -22.00 -4.96 -13.96
CA SER A 159 -21.37 -4.90 -15.28
C SER A 159 -19.84 -4.78 -15.25
N TYR A 160 -19.22 -4.51 -14.10
CA TYR A 160 -17.77 -4.34 -13.99
C TYR A 160 -16.96 -5.48 -14.60
N GLN A 161 -17.38 -6.72 -14.36
CA GLN A 161 -16.67 -7.89 -14.90
C GLN A 161 -16.67 -7.97 -16.45
N ILE A 162 -17.65 -7.32 -17.11
CA ILE A 162 -17.68 -7.19 -18.57
C ILE A 162 -16.58 -6.24 -19.03
N LEU A 163 -16.41 -5.13 -18.32
CA LEU A 163 -15.39 -4.12 -18.64
C LEU A 163 -13.99 -4.73 -18.52
N GLN A 164 -13.67 -5.34 -17.39
CA GLN A 164 -12.35 -5.96 -17.19
C GLN A 164 -12.11 -7.15 -18.13
N GLY A 165 -13.15 -7.94 -18.45
CA GLY A 165 -13.05 -9.00 -19.44
C GLY A 165 -12.73 -8.47 -20.83
N TYR A 166 -13.32 -7.34 -21.21
CA TYR A 166 -13.03 -6.68 -22.49
C TYR A 166 -11.66 -6.00 -22.50
N ASP A 167 -11.20 -5.44 -21.38
CA ASP A 167 -9.82 -4.93 -21.26
C ASP A 167 -8.83 -6.00 -21.71
N TYR A 168 -8.98 -7.24 -21.21
CA TYR A 168 -8.08 -8.33 -21.59
C TYR A 168 -8.17 -8.65 -23.08
N LEU A 169 -9.38 -8.76 -23.64
CA LEU A 169 -9.57 -8.99 -25.08
C LEU A 169 -8.98 -7.88 -25.93
N TYR A 170 -9.19 -6.61 -25.56
CA TYR A 170 -8.63 -5.47 -26.28
C TYR A 170 -7.11 -5.47 -26.27
N LEU A 171 -6.51 -5.70 -25.08
CA LEU A 171 -5.06 -5.76 -24.93
C LEU A 171 -4.46 -6.97 -25.65
N HIS A 172 -5.16 -8.11 -25.66
CA HIS A 172 -4.77 -9.28 -26.44
C HIS A 172 -4.71 -8.95 -27.94
N ARG A 173 -5.77 -8.41 -28.50
CA ARG A 173 -5.86 -8.07 -29.93
C ARG A 173 -4.89 -6.98 -30.37
N LYS A 174 -4.68 -5.96 -29.54
CA LYS A 174 -3.88 -4.79 -29.89
C LYS A 174 -2.38 -4.98 -29.60
N TYR A 175 -2.04 -5.66 -28.51
CA TYR A 175 -0.67 -5.76 -28.01
C TYR A 175 -0.16 -7.20 -27.89
N GLY A 176 -0.93 -8.20 -28.33
CA GLY A 176 -0.57 -9.62 -28.15
C GLY A 176 -0.51 -10.04 -26.68
N CYS A 177 -1.26 -9.38 -25.80
CA CYS A 177 -1.24 -9.69 -24.39
C CYS A 177 -1.75 -11.10 -24.11
N SER A 178 -0.93 -11.96 -23.51
CA SER A 178 -1.24 -13.37 -23.23
C SER A 178 -1.24 -13.71 -21.74
N LEU A 179 -0.94 -12.75 -20.86
CA LEU A 179 -0.95 -12.95 -19.41
C LEU A 179 -1.61 -11.77 -18.68
N GLN A 180 -2.66 -12.03 -17.92
CA GLN A 180 -3.19 -11.09 -16.94
C GLN A 180 -2.73 -11.47 -15.54
N THR A 181 -2.17 -10.50 -14.80
CA THR A 181 -1.82 -10.67 -13.38
C THR A 181 -2.76 -9.87 -12.48
N GLY A 182 -2.91 -10.31 -11.24
CA GLY A 182 -3.73 -9.63 -10.24
C GLY A 182 -3.60 -10.27 -8.86
N ALA A 183 -4.29 -9.72 -7.86
CA ALA A 183 -4.46 -10.39 -6.58
C ALA A 183 -5.54 -11.49 -6.68
N LEU A 184 -5.56 -12.41 -5.72
CA LEU A 184 -6.45 -13.58 -5.75
C LEU A 184 -7.94 -13.21 -5.85
N ASP A 185 -8.36 -12.09 -5.29
CA ASP A 185 -9.73 -11.58 -5.40
C ASP A 185 -10.12 -11.18 -6.83
N GLN A 186 -9.13 -10.97 -7.71
CA GLN A 186 -9.33 -10.66 -9.13
C GLN A 186 -9.49 -11.90 -10.01
N TRP A 187 -9.33 -13.11 -9.47
CA TRP A 187 -9.40 -14.34 -10.25
C TRP A 187 -10.67 -14.47 -11.09
N GLY A 188 -11.82 -14.12 -10.52
CA GLY A 188 -13.09 -14.21 -11.24
C GLY A 188 -13.13 -13.32 -12.50
N ASN A 189 -12.61 -12.10 -12.41
CA ASN A 189 -12.53 -11.18 -13.55
C ASN A 189 -11.51 -11.66 -14.59
N ILE A 190 -10.33 -12.15 -14.14
CA ILE A 190 -9.28 -12.69 -15.00
C ILE A 190 -9.78 -13.88 -15.81
N ALA A 191 -10.46 -14.83 -15.15
CA ALA A 191 -11.01 -16.02 -15.79
C ALA A 191 -12.08 -15.68 -16.85
N VAL A 192 -12.88 -14.66 -16.59
CA VAL A 192 -13.89 -14.16 -17.55
C VAL A 192 -13.22 -13.62 -18.81
N GLY A 193 -12.15 -12.84 -18.68
CA GLY A 193 -11.41 -12.31 -19.83
C GLY A 193 -10.75 -13.42 -20.65
N ALA A 194 -10.11 -14.39 -19.99
CA ALA A 194 -9.49 -15.52 -20.66
C ALA A 194 -10.53 -16.40 -21.40
N ASP A 195 -11.69 -16.64 -20.79
CA ASP A 195 -12.79 -17.38 -21.46
C ASP A 195 -13.36 -16.59 -22.65
N LEU A 196 -13.45 -15.28 -22.56
CA LEU A 196 -13.91 -14.41 -23.64
C LEU A 196 -12.98 -14.52 -24.87
N ILE A 197 -11.66 -14.42 -24.67
CA ILE A 197 -10.66 -14.54 -25.73
C ILE A 197 -10.75 -15.93 -26.37
N ARG A 198 -10.76 -16.99 -25.57
CA ARG A 198 -10.89 -18.36 -26.07
C ARG A 198 -12.13 -18.56 -26.94
N ARG A 199 -13.28 -17.97 -26.59
CA ARG A 199 -14.53 -18.12 -27.34
C ARG A 199 -14.59 -17.28 -28.61
N LEU A 200 -13.96 -16.11 -28.63
CA LEU A 200 -14.04 -15.19 -29.77
C LEU A 200 -12.91 -15.39 -30.76
N ASP A 201 -11.68 -15.55 -30.26
CA ASP A 201 -10.47 -15.58 -31.09
C ASP A 201 -9.89 -17.03 -31.21
N GLY A 202 -10.32 -17.94 -30.34
CA GLY A 202 -9.80 -19.32 -30.29
C GLY A 202 -8.45 -19.43 -29.56
N ASP A 203 -7.89 -18.32 -29.08
CA ASP A 203 -6.57 -18.27 -28.50
C ASP A 203 -6.58 -18.68 -27.02
N ILE A 204 -5.46 -19.23 -26.55
CA ILE A 204 -5.23 -19.57 -25.15
C ILE A 204 -4.40 -18.46 -24.53
N VAL A 205 -4.95 -17.85 -23.50
CA VAL A 205 -4.28 -16.85 -22.68
C VAL A 205 -4.31 -17.24 -21.22
N HIS A 206 -3.49 -16.61 -20.41
CA HIS A 206 -3.23 -17.04 -19.05
C HIS A 206 -3.61 -16.00 -18.00
N GLY A 207 -4.00 -16.48 -16.83
CA GLY A 207 -4.17 -15.71 -15.62
C GLY A 207 -3.21 -16.19 -14.55
N LEU A 208 -2.64 -15.26 -13.79
CA LEU A 208 -1.75 -15.53 -12.67
C LEU A 208 -2.07 -14.62 -11.49
N THR A 209 -2.39 -15.20 -10.33
CA THR A 209 -2.71 -14.40 -9.14
C THR A 209 -1.71 -14.57 -8.04
N THR A 210 -1.39 -13.45 -7.39
CA THR A 210 -0.67 -13.44 -6.12
C THR A 210 -1.62 -13.72 -4.95
N PRO A 211 -1.11 -14.26 -3.82
CA PRO A 211 -1.92 -14.42 -2.63
C PRO A 211 -2.42 -13.07 -2.11
N LEU A 212 -3.57 -13.07 -1.44
CA LEU A 212 -3.97 -11.96 -0.60
C LEU A 212 -3.05 -11.94 0.63
N ILE A 213 -2.33 -10.86 0.78
CA ILE A 213 -1.47 -10.67 1.95
C ILE A 213 -2.34 -10.27 3.15
N THR A 214 -2.15 -10.94 4.26
CA THR A 214 -2.83 -10.67 5.53
C THR A 214 -1.80 -10.40 6.63
N THR A 215 -2.23 -9.69 7.66
CA THR A 215 -1.50 -9.60 8.93
C THR A 215 -1.50 -10.95 9.65
N ALA A 216 -0.72 -11.09 10.72
CA ALA A 216 -0.70 -12.30 11.55
C ALA A 216 -2.10 -12.66 12.10
N ASN A 217 -2.96 -11.66 12.34
CA ASN A 217 -4.34 -11.85 12.81
C ASN A 217 -5.34 -12.14 11.68
N GLY A 218 -4.88 -12.33 10.44
CA GLY A 218 -5.74 -12.58 9.28
C GLY A 218 -6.46 -11.34 8.73
N GLU A 219 -6.17 -10.16 9.25
CA GLU A 219 -6.73 -8.91 8.74
C GLU A 219 -6.12 -8.52 7.40
N LYS A 220 -6.85 -7.70 6.62
CA LYS A 220 -6.38 -7.23 5.32
C LYS A 220 -5.11 -6.40 5.49
N PHE A 221 -4.05 -6.81 4.81
CA PHE A 221 -2.75 -6.13 4.80
C PHE A 221 -2.84 -4.70 4.26
N GLY A 222 -1.97 -3.83 4.79
CA GLY A 222 -1.86 -2.45 4.33
C GLY A 222 -2.81 -1.48 5.01
N LYS A 223 -3.41 -1.87 6.12
CA LYS A 223 -4.14 -0.98 7.02
C LYS A 223 -3.48 -0.95 8.38
N SER A 224 -3.30 0.26 8.94
CA SER A 224 -2.85 0.47 10.30
C SER A 224 -3.85 1.41 10.98
N GLU A 225 -4.36 1.05 12.14
CA GLU A 225 -5.35 1.84 12.89
C GLU A 225 -6.56 2.30 12.04
N GLY A 226 -7.01 1.42 11.11
CA GLY A 226 -8.12 1.71 10.20
C GLY A 226 -7.75 2.51 8.95
N ASN A 227 -6.52 3.03 8.83
CA ASN A 227 -6.05 3.82 7.70
C ASN A 227 -5.16 2.99 6.76
N ALA A 228 -5.26 3.26 5.45
CA ALA A 228 -4.37 2.66 4.47
C ALA A 228 -2.93 3.20 4.62
N ILE A 229 -1.94 2.34 4.39
CA ILE A 229 -0.53 2.74 4.28
C ILE A 229 -0.28 3.13 2.82
N TRP A 230 -0.33 4.42 2.57
CA TRP A 230 -0.21 5.01 1.25
C TRP A 230 1.24 5.02 0.77
N LEU A 231 1.44 4.97 -0.56
CA LEU A 231 2.76 5.13 -1.18
C LEU A 231 3.15 6.61 -1.30
N ASP A 232 2.16 7.50 -1.32
CA ASP A 232 2.40 8.95 -1.34
C ASP A 232 2.87 9.41 0.04
N SER A 233 4.04 10.06 0.07
CA SER A 233 4.67 10.58 1.28
C SER A 233 3.88 11.70 1.96
N THR A 234 2.98 12.37 1.25
CA THR A 234 2.09 13.40 1.81
C THR A 234 0.93 12.80 2.60
N LEU A 235 0.52 11.57 2.26
CA LEU A 235 -0.57 10.84 2.93
C LEU A 235 -0.05 9.87 4.01
N CYS A 236 1.17 9.36 3.84
CA CYS A 236 1.84 8.49 4.81
C CYS A 236 3.34 8.82 4.82
N SER A 237 3.82 9.48 5.87
CA SER A 237 5.22 9.88 5.95
C SER A 237 6.16 8.68 5.82
N PRO A 238 7.37 8.84 5.24
CA PRO A 238 8.37 7.78 5.13
C PRO A 238 8.72 7.13 6.47
N TYR A 239 8.72 7.90 7.56
CA TYR A 239 8.90 7.35 8.90
C TYR A 239 7.73 6.44 9.33
N LYS A 240 6.47 6.85 9.10
CA LYS A 240 5.29 6.02 9.39
C LYS A 240 5.29 4.76 8.52
N PHE A 241 5.67 4.88 7.26
CA PHE A 241 5.85 3.76 6.33
C PHE A 241 6.93 2.79 6.82
N TYR A 242 8.09 3.31 7.26
CA TYR A 242 9.16 2.51 7.86
C TYR A 242 8.68 1.75 9.11
N GLN A 243 7.96 2.43 10.02
CA GLN A 243 7.44 1.83 11.24
C GLN A 243 6.40 0.73 10.95
N PHE A 244 5.60 0.88 9.91
CA PHE A 244 4.65 -0.16 9.50
C PHE A 244 5.36 -1.49 9.19
N TRP A 245 6.42 -1.45 8.40
CA TRP A 245 7.20 -2.65 8.07
C TRP A 245 8.01 -3.16 9.27
N LEU A 246 8.59 -2.25 10.03
CA LEU A 246 9.36 -2.61 11.23
C LEU A 246 8.50 -3.35 12.25
N ASN A 247 7.21 -3.03 12.36
CA ASN A 247 6.29 -3.65 13.32
C ASN A 247 5.63 -4.93 12.79
N SER A 248 6.10 -5.51 11.71
CA SER A 248 5.63 -6.80 11.21
C SER A 248 5.85 -7.90 12.26
N ASP A 249 4.89 -8.81 12.35
CA ASP A 249 4.95 -9.96 13.26
C ASP A 249 5.97 -11.00 12.78
N ASP A 250 6.60 -11.70 13.72
CA ASP A 250 7.61 -12.72 13.46
C ASP A 250 7.06 -13.88 12.61
N SER A 251 5.77 -14.20 12.75
CA SER A 251 5.10 -15.30 12.02
C SER A 251 4.92 -15.03 10.53
N VAL A 252 4.92 -13.77 10.08
CA VAL A 252 4.68 -13.39 8.68
C VAL A 252 5.90 -12.79 7.99
N ILE A 253 6.95 -12.45 8.77
CA ILE A 253 8.09 -11.68 8.24
C ILE A 253 8.83 -12.38 7.10
N GLY A 254 9.04 -13.70 7.18
CA GLY A 254 9.70 -14.48 6.14
C GLY A 254 8.90 -14.45 4.84
N ASN A 255 7.57 -14.56 4.91
CA ASN A 255 6.71 -14.43 3.75
C ASN A 255 6.80 -13.03 3.14
N TYR A 256 6.80 -11.97 3.97
CA TYR A 256 6.92 -10.59 3.47
C TYR A 256 8.25 -10.33 2.78
N LEU A 257 9.37 -10.85 3.31
CA LEU A 257 10.68 -10.76 2.66
C LEU A 257 10.64 -11.41 1.26
N ARG A 258 10.05 -12.60 1.13
CA ARG A 258 9.97 -13.31 -0.16
C ARG A 258 9.12 -12.59 -1.20
N VAL A 259 8.01 -11.98 -0.79
CA VAL A 259 7.06 -11.41 -1.75
C VAL A 259 7.35 -9.95 -2.09
N PHE A 260 7.87 -9.17 -1.14
CA PHE A 260 8.06 -7.73 -1.29
C PHE A 260 9.48 -7.30 -1.62
N THR A 261 10.48 -8.20 -1.52
CA THR A 261 11.86 -7.82 -1.75
C THR A 261 12.51 -8.60 -2.91
N GLU A 262 13.67 -8.12 -3.33
CA GLU A 262 14.59 -8.82 -4.24
C GLU A 262 15.85 -9.32 -3.49
N ILE A 263 15.77 -9.44 -2.16
CA ILE A 263 16.82 -10.02 -1.32
C ILE A 263 17.03 -11.49 -1.70
N SER A 264 18.27 -11.97 -1.67
CA SER A 264 18.61 -13.35 -2.06
C SER A 264 17.93 -14.37 -1.13
N ARG A 265 17.75 -15.59 -1.64
CA ARG A 265 17.17 -16.67 -0.85
C ARG A 265 18.00 -16.97 0.40
N GLU A 266 19.31 -17.01 0.25
CA GLU A 266 20.26 -17.30 1.31
C GLU A 266 20.18 -16.25 2.43
N GLU A 267 20.06 -14.98 2.05
CA GLU A 267 19.92 -13.89 3.02
C GLU A 267 18.55 -13.94 3.73
N ILE A 268 17.47 -14.30 3.02
CA ILE A 268 16.15 -14.49 3.64
C ILE A 268 16.20 -15.63 4.66
N GLU A 269 16.81 -16.76 4.32
CA GLU A 269 16.96 -17.92 5.22
C GLU A 269 17.77 -17.54 6.48
N ASP A 270 18.88 -16.76 6.36
CA ASP A 270 19.64 -16.25 7.52
C ASP A 270 18.77 -15.32 8.41
N LEU A 271 17.96 -14.45 7.80
CA LEU A 271 17.07 -13.56 8.54
C LEU A 271 15.97 -14.32 9.26
N GLU A 272 15.41 -15.37 8.66
CA GLU A 272 14.42 -16.26 9.30
C GLU A 272 15.04 -17.02 10.47
N ASP A 273 16.22 -17.59 10.30
CA ASP A 273 16.98 -18.24 11.36
C ASP A 273 17.27 -17.27 12.52
N SER A 274 17.64 -16.04 12.21
CA SER A 274 17.84 -14.99 13.22
C SER A 274 16.56 -14.66 13.99
N THR A 275 15.41 -14.69 13.31
CA THR A 275 14.11 -14.44 13.95
C THR A 275 13.79 -15.52 14.97
N ILE A 276 14.19 -16.76 14.71
CA ILE A 276 14.01 -17.89 15.65
C ILE A 276 15.00 -17.82 16.82
N ARG A 277 16.30 -17.58 16.53
CA ARG A 277 17.37 -17.64 17.54
C ARG A 277 17.44 -16.39 18.43
N GLU A 278 17.20 -15.21 17.83
CA GLU A 278 17.39 -13.91 18.49
C GLU A 278 16.23 -12.92 18.14
N PRO A 279 14.96 -13.28 18.44
CA PRO A 279 13.80 -12.47 18.01
C PRO A 279 13.86 -11.01 18.50
N HIS A 280 14.48 -10.77 19.66
CA HIS A 280 14.63 -9.44 20.21
C HIS A 280 15.47 -8.48 19.36
N LYS A 281 16.35 -8.99 18.47
CA LYS A 281 17.16 -8.18 17.54
C LYS A 281 16.35 -7.68 16.33
N ARG A 282 15.23 -8.31 16.01
CA ARG A 282 14.32 -7.94 14.91
C ARG A 282 15.04 -7.71 13.57
N ARG A 283 16.09 -8.51 13.27
CA ARG A 283 16.93 -8.33 12.07
C ARG A 283 16.11 -8.39 10.77
N ALA A 284 15.19 -9.33 10.68
CA ALA A 284 14.32 -9.51 9.52
C ALA A 284 13.39 -8.31 9.30
N GLN A 285 12.76 -7.80 10.37
CA GLN A 285 11.91 -6.62 10.30
C GLN A 285 12.69 -5.36 9.91
N VAL A 286 13.89 -5.19 10.45
CA VAL A 286 14.78 -4.06 10.10
C VAL A 286 15.19 -4.14 8.63
N ALA A 287 15.56 -5.34 8.13
CA ALA A 287 15.92 -5.54 6.73
C ALA A 287 14.74 -5.21 5.81
N LEU A 288 13.55 -5.74 6.10
CA LEU A 288 12.33 -5.47 5.34
C LEU A 288 11.98 -3.97 5.34
N ALA A 289 11.98 -3.34 6.52
CA ALA A 289 11.62 -1.92 6.65
C ALA A 289 12.59 -1.00 5.89
N LYS A 290 13.89 -1.28 5.97
CA LYS A 290 14.91 -0.54 5.20
C LYS A 290 14.70 -0.72 3.70
N TYR A 291 14.57 -1.98 3.24
CA TYR A 291 14.38 -2.28 1.83
C TYR A 291 13.15 -1.58 1.27
N MET A 292 12.00 -1.73 1.93
CA MET A 292 10.73 -1.19 1.45
C MET A 292 10.70 0.34 1.49
N THR A 293 11.28 0.96 2.52
CA THR A 293 11.34 2.43 2.59
C THR A 293 12.27 2.99 1.52
N GLN A 294 13.41 2.38 1.29
CA GLN A 294 14.32 2.77 0.20
C GLN A 294 13.68 2.56 -1.17
N PHE A 295 12.99 1.43 -1.37
CA PHE A 295 12.35 1.08 -2.64
C PHE A 295 11.24 2.05 -3.02
N VAL A 296 10.44 2.52 -2.04
CA VAL A 296 9.27 3.39 -2.28
C VAL A 296 9.63 4.88 -2.22
N HIS A 297 10.45 5.28 -1.25
CA HIS A 297 10.70 6.69 -0.94
C HIS A 297 12.13 7.14 -1.24
N GLY A 298 13.01 6.21 -1.61
CA GLY A 298 14.40 6.50 -1.90
C GLY A 298 15.31 6.55 -0.66
N ASP A 299 16.62 6.68 -0.93
CA ASP A 299 17.64 6.58 0.13
C ASP A 299 17.59 7.77 1.10
N SER A 300 17.39 8.98 0.62
CA SER A 300 17.30 10.19 1.47
C SER A 300 16.21 10.08 2.52
N GLU A 301 15.03 9.59 2.12
CA GLU A 301 13.90 9.43 3.04
C GLU A 301 14.09 8.23 3.98
N LEU A 302 14.79 7.18 3.53
CA LEU A 302 15.21 6.11 4.42
C LEU A 302 16.14 6.64 5.53
N GLN A 303 17.16 7.44 5.18
CA GLN A 303 18.07 8.02 6.18
C GLN A 303 17.32 8.93 7.17
N THR A 304 16.36 9.71 6.67
CA THR A 304 15.46 10.52 7.51
C THR A 304 14.66 9.64 8.47
N ALA A 305 14.02 8.57 7.99
CA ALA A 305 13.26 7.65 8.84
C ALA A 305 14.12 6.95 9.90
N LEU A 306 15.35 6.57 9.54
CA LEU A 306 16.32 5.98 10.48
C LEU A 306 16.75 6.97 11.56
N ALA A 307 17.02 8.24 11.20
CA ALA A 307 17.38 9.29 12.15
C ALA A 307 16.23 9.57 13.13
N VAL A 308 14.99 9.67 12.63
CA VAL A 308 13.79 9.81 13.48
C VAL A 308 13.65 8.61 14.41
N SER A 309 13.80 7.39 13.89
CA SER A 309 13.72 6.16 14.69
C SER A 309 14.76 6.18 15.83
N ALA A 310 16.02 6.54 15.53
CA ALA A 310 17.08 6.63 16.53
C ALA A 310 16.77 7.66 17.62
N ALA A 311 16.23 8.81 17.25
CA ALA A 311 15.83 9.86 18.21
C ALA A 311 14.63 9.42 19.07
N VAL A 312 13.61 8.81 18.44
CA VAL A 312 12.42 8.31 19.13
C VAL A 312 12.77 7.20 20.12
N PHE A 313 13.66 6.27 19.77
CA PHE A 313 14.07 5.18 20.67
C PHE A 313 15.22 5.57 21.61
N GLY A 314 15.70 6.82 21.57
CA GLY A 314 16.67 7.37 22.51
C GLY A 314 18.11 6.91 22.29
N THR A 315 18.44 6.48 21.06
CA THR A 315 19.82 6.14 20.66
C THR A 315 20.55 7.31 20.01
N ALA A 316 19.82 8.40 19.68
CA ALA A 316 20.38 9.63 19.14
C ALA A 316 19.72 10.87 19.79
N ASP A 317 20.41 12.00 19.72
CA ASP A 317 19.90 13.29 20.18
C ASP A 317 18.85 13.84 19.18
N PRO A 318 17.59 14.07 19.59
CA PRO A 318 16.57 14.59 18.70
C PRO A 318 16.84 16.02 18.19
N ARG A 319 17.71 16.77 18.85
CA ARG A 319 18.08 18.15 18.46
C ARG A 319 18.88 18.21 17.16
N GLY A 320 19.47 17.09 16.74
CA GLY A 320 20.14 16.95 15.44
C GLY A 320 19.24 16.67 14.25
N LEU A 321 17.93 16.53 14.46
CA LEU A 321 16.98 16.23 13.39
C LEU A 321 16.71 17.47 12.51
N SER A 322 16.58 17.25 11.19
CA SER A 322 16.09 18.30 10.28
C SER A 322 14.63 18.66 10.56
N PRO A 323 14.15 19.87 10.20
CA PRO A 323 12.74 20.23 10.35
C PRO A 323 11.78 19.22 9.69
N ALA A 324 12.13 18.69 8.52
CA ALA A 324 11.33 17.66 7.84
C ALA A 324 11.25 16.36 8.65
N ALA A 325 12.36 15.90 9.24
CA ALA A 325 12.40 14.75 10.13
C ALA A 325 11.55 14.95 11.39
N VAL A 326 11.62 16.15 11.99
CA VAL A 326 10.79 16.51 13.14
C VAL A 326 9.30 16.51 12.78
N SER A 327 8.93 17.02 11.60
CA SER A 327 7.54 16.95 11.12
C SER A 327 7.04 15.51 11.01
N GLN A 328 7.81 14.63 10.38
CA GLN A 328 7.46 13.20 10.25
C GLN A 328 7.31 12.52 11.62
N MET A 329 8.18 12.86 12.59
CA MET A 329 8.09 12.39 13.96
C MET A 329 6.80 12.87 14.63
N ALA A 330 6.50 14.16 14.53
CA ALA A 330 5.33 14.78 15.13
C ALA A 330 4.00 14.26 14.53
N ASP A 331 3.98 13.89 13.24
CA ASP A 331 2.81 13.32 12.56
C ASP A 331 2.56 11.86 12.95
N THR A 332 3.58 11.16 13.45
CA THR A 332 3.50 9.74 13.78
C THR A 332 3.24 9.49 15.27
N LEU A 333 3.75 10.37 16.15
CA LEU A 333 3.57 10.24 17.59
C LEU A 333 2.22 10.84 18.04
N PRO A 334 1.66 10.38 19.17
CA PRO A 334 0.58 11.10 19.84
C PRO A 334 0.97 12.57 20.02
N SER A 335 0.20 13.48 19.44
CA SER A 335 0.57 14.89 19.45
C SER A 335 -0.57 15.79 19.90
N ALA A 336 -0.22 16.91 20.55
CA ALA A 336 -1.16 17.94 20.96
C ALA A 336 -0.57 19.34 20.66
N LYS A 337 -1.44 20.29 20.29
CA LYS A 337 -1.02 21.69 20.18
C LYS A 337 -0.74 22.26 21.57
N LEU A 338 0.27 23.10 21.66
CA LEU A 338 0.61 23.84 22.86
C LEU A 338 -0.66 24.48 23.48
N ASP A 339 -0.75 24.48 24.79
CA ASP A 339 -1.84 25.16 25.47
C ASP A 339 -1.73 26.67 25.28
N THR A 340 -2.82 27.32 24.88
CA THR A 340 -2.88 28.77 24.67
C THR A 340 -2.74 29.57 25.97
N THR A 341 -2.88 28.90 27.12
CA THR A 341 -2.76 29.52 28.45
C THR A 341 -1.34 29.57 28.99
N GLY A 342 -0.36 28.95 28.32
CA GLY A 342 1.04 29.04 28.71
C GLY A 342 1.92 27.88 28.32
N TYR A 343 3.22 28.10 28.49
CA TYR A 343 4.27 27.15 28.19
C TYR A 343 4.52 26.12 29.32
N ASP A 344 3.65 26.09 30.36
CA ASP A 344 3.82 25.18 31.49
C ASP A 344 3.81 23.69 30.99
N LEU A 345 4.84 22.96 31.42
CA LEU A 345 5.02 21.57 30.94
C LEU A 345 3.88 20.65 31.41
N ALA A 346 3.46 20.78 32.69
CA ALA A 346 2.50 19.85 33.28
C ALA A 346 1.13 19.79 32.55
N PRO A 347 0.45 20.91 32.21
CA PRO A 347 -0.79 20.89 31.43
C PRO A 347 -0.59 20.26 30.03
N ASN A 348 0.54 20.54 29.38
CA ASN A 348 0.83 20.01 28.06
C ASN A 348 1.11 18.50 28.08
N LEU A 349 1.68 17.95 29.17
CA LEU A 349 1.80 16.49 29.35
C LEU A 349 0.44 15.81 29.50
N VAL A 350 -0.53 16.45 30.14
CA VAL A 350 -1.90 15.95 30.24
C VAL A 350 -2.56 15.95 28.86
N LYS A 351 -2.42 17.05 28.13
CA LYS A 351 -3.02 17.24 26.81
C LYS A 351 -2.52 16.23 25.78
N VAL A 352 -1.24 15.85 25.85
CA VAL A 352 -0.64 14.84 24.96
C VAL A 352 -0.84 13.40 25.48
N GLY A 353 -1.50 13.22 26.62
CA GLY A 353 -1.85 11.91 27.17
C GLY A 353 -0.74 11.23 27.98
N LEU A 354 0.34 11.93 28.35
CA LEU A 354 1.41 11.37 29.17
C LEU A 354 1.08 11.38 30.68
N ALA A 355 0.10 12.14 31.10
CA ALA A 355 -0.42 12.16 32.48
C ALA A 355 -1.95 12.31 32.48
N LYS A 356 -2.61 11.83 33.52
CA LYS A 356 -4.07 11.90 33.67
C LYS A 356 -4.54 13.24 34.28
N SER A 357 -3.64 13.96 34.99
CA SER A 357 -3.93 15.21 35.63
C SER A 357 -2.66 16.03 35.80
N ASN A 358 -2.81 17.35 36.03
CA ASN A 358 -1.68 18.27 36.34
C ASN A 358 -0.90 17.83 37.59
N ASN A 359 -1.57 17.32 38.61
CA ASN A 359 -0.92 16.83 39.83
C ASN A 359 -0.06 15.58 39.55
N GLU A 360 -0.58 14.63 38.73
CA GLU A 360 0.22 13.48 38.28
C GLU A 360 1.42 13.94 37.43
N ALA A 361 1.21 14.88 36.50
CA ALA A 361 2.27 15.40 35.66
C ALA A 361 3.40 16.03 36.51
N ARG A 362 3.07 16.91 37.50
CA ARG A 362 4.04 17.52 38.39
C ARG A 362 4.81 16.47 39.20
N ARG A 363 4.12 15.46 39.72
CA ARG A 363 4.78 14.36 40.45
C ARG A 363 5.76 13.63 39.53
N LEU A 364 5.34 13.23 38.31
CA LEU A 364 6.21 12.55 37.34
C LEU A 364 7.44 13.39 36.96
N ILE A 365 7.29 14.70 36.83
CA ILE A 365 8.41 15.62 36.60
C ILE A 365 9.36 15.63 37.82
N GLY A 366 8.83 15.78 39.04
CA GLY A 366 9.62 15.74 40.27
C GLY A 366 10.38 14.44 40.48
N ASP A 367 9.76 13.30 40.10
CA ASP A 367 10.36 11.95 40.14
C ASP A 367 11.40 11.71 38.99
N ASN A 368 11.72 12.74 38.19
CA ASN A 368 12.60 12.65 37.01
C ASN A 368 12.17 11.59 35.98
N ALA A 369 10.88 11.34 35.90
CA ALA A 369 10.29 10.38 34.97
C ALA A 369 9.96 10.96 33.59
N ILE A 370 10.12 12.29 33.42
CA ILE A 370 9.83 13.03 32.18
C ILE A 370 11.13 13.55 31.58
N THR A 371 11.23 13.40 30.25
CA THR A 371 12.27 14.09 29.46
C THR A 371 11.61 14.97 28.41
N VAL A 372 12.23 16.10 28.12
CA VAL A 372 11.91 17.00 27.01
C VAL A 372 13.12 17.03 26.08
N ASN A 373 12.93 16.70 24.80
CA ASN A 373 14.00 16.61 23.81
C ASN A 373 15.20 15.74 24.26
N GLY A 374 14.92 14.66 24.99
CA GLY A 374 15.94 13.76 25.55
C GLY A 374 16.56 14.21 26.88
N ILE A 375 16.27 15.41 27.36
CA ILE A 375 16.81 15.95 28.62
C ILE A 375 15.81 15.73 29.75
N GLY A 376 16.27 15.17 30.88
CA GLY A 376 15.45 14.98 32.09
C GLY A 376 15.02 16.30 32.70
N VAL A 377 13.74 16.42 33.10
CA VAL A 377 13.18 17.59 33.76
C VAL A 377 12.80 17.20 35.18
N LYS A 378 13.22 18.02 36.16
CA LYS A 378 12.99 17.78 37.60
C LYS A 378 12.13 18.86 38.28
N ASP A 379 12.04 20.06 37.70
CA ASP A 379 11.23 21.14 38.27
C ASP A 379 9.74 20.89 37.93
N PRO A 380 8.84 20.61 38.90
CA PRO A 380 7.41 20.41 38.69
C PRO A 380 6.69 21.57 38.01
N TYR A 381 7.29 22.76 38.03
CA TYR A 381 6.78 24.00 37.43
C TYR A 381 7.56 24.43 36.19
N ALA A 382 8.36 23.52 35.63
CA ALA A 382 9.11 23.76 34.40
C ALA A 382 8.21 24.23 33.25
N LYS A 383 8.77 25.12 32.45
CA LYS A 383 8.14 25.64 31.23
C LYS A 383 8.89 25.15 29.98
N LEU A 384 8.15 24.97 28.91
CA LEU A 384 8.71 24.77 27.58
C LEU A 384 9.30 26.08 27.07
N GLU A 385 10.49 26.07 26.50
CA GLU A 385 11.13 27.26 25.97
C GLU A 385 11.14 27.21 24.43
N MET A 386 10.78 28.30 23.78
CA MET A 386 10.72 28.43 22.32
C MET A 386 12.06 28.11 21.63
N ARG A 387 13.18 28.48 22.30
CA ARG A 387 14.53 28.19 21.80
C ARG A 387 14.86 26.71 21.75
N ASP A 388 14.15 25.88 22.52
CA ASP A 388 14.38 24.44 22.60
C ASP A 388 13.46 23.65 21.64
N GLN A 389 12.72 24.34 20.80
CA GLN A 389 11.90 23.68 19.77
C GLN A 389 12.77 22.87 18.80
N LEU A 390 12.36 21.64 18.55
CA LEU A 390 12.92 20.83 17.48
C LEU A 390 12.40 21.37 16.14
N GLY A 391 13.33 21.79 15.27
CA GLY A 391 13.01 22.26 13.92
C GLY A 391 12.01 23.43 13.85
N GLY A 392 11.79 24.19 14.95
CA GLY A 392 10.78 25.23 15.04
C GLY A 392 9.33 24.70 15.10
N ILE A 393 9.13 23.40 15.33
CA ILE A 393 7.82 22.73 15.26
C ILE A 393 7.26 22.42 16.65
N GLY A 394 8.12 22.06 17.62
CA GLY A 394 7.66 21.71 18.96
C GLY A 394 8.67 20.90 19.76
N TRP A 395 8.18 20.13 20.73
CA TRP A 395 9.00 19.40 21.69
C TRP A 395 8.63 17.94 21.77
N LEU A 396 9.63 17.05 21.69
CA LEU A 396 9.49 15.63 21.99
C LEU A 396 9.44 15.43 23.50
N VAL A 397 8.36 14.88 24.02
CA VAL A 397 8.19 14.55 25.44
C VAL A 397 8.11 13.05 25.64
N ARG A 398 8.74 12.55 26.71
CA ARG A 398 8.76 11.12 27.01
C ARG A 398 8.51 10.89 28.51
N ARG A 399 7.69 9.87 28.81
CA ARG A 399 7.49 9.33 30.15
C ARG A 399 8.12 7.94 30.24
N GLY A 400 9.16 7.81 31.07
CA GLY A 400 9.91 6.56 31.20
C GLY A 400 10.54 6.13 29.88
N ARG A 401 10.56 4.81 29.59
CA ARG A 401 11.23 4.28 28.39
C ARG A 401 10.33 4.14 27.16
N LYS A 402 9.01 4.02 27.34
CA LYS A 402 8.10 3.55 26.28
C LYS A 402 7.04 4.56 25.83
N THR A 403 6.64 5.50 26.68
CA THR A 403 5.53 6.40 26.38
C THR A 403 6.07 7.73 25.85
N LEU A 404 5.72 8.06 24.62
CA LEU A 404 6.18 9.26 23.93
C LEU A 404 4.99 10.10 23.49
N GLY A 405 5.25 11.39 23.32
CA GLY A 405 4.32 12.33 22.72
C GLY A 405 5.06 13.53 22.13
N PHE A 406 4.36 14.31 21.34
CA PHE A 406 4.91 15.51 20.74
C PHE A 406 4.00 16.71 21.02
N ILE A 407 4.55 17.78 21.56
CA ILE A 407 3.84 19.02 21.81
C ILE A 407 4.17 19.97 20.66
N ARG A 408 3.18 20.31 19.83
CA ARG A 408 3.34 21.24 18.71
C ARG A 408 3.19 22.68 19.18
N SER A 409 4.03 23.56 18.69
CA SER A 409 3.91 25.01 18.92
C SER A 409 2.68 25.63 18.28
#